data_43aa017f075c10aa2d14473e8ed4354b
#
_entry.id   43aa017f075c10aa2d14473e8ed4354b
#
_cell.length_a   1.000
_cell.length_b   1.000
_cell.length_c   1.000
_cell.angle_alpha   90.00
_cell.angle_beta   90.00
_cell.angle_gamma   90.00
#
_symmetry.space_group_name_H-M   'P 1'
#
loop_
_entity.id
_entity.type
_entity.pdbx_description
1 polymer ?
#
loop_
_entity_poly.entity_id
_entity_poly.type
_entity_poly.pdbx_seq_one_letter_code
_entity_poly.pdbx_strand_id
1 'polypeptide(L)'
;VYAPPLVGCSDAYIIFANERGLMIYGRKQEKLLAALDLQALDCNYFNADTVTTHIMMEDDMLYMYNAYKDETKTSQVYRYDLTNAGQENALSMVDDETEIETIQKKWKKFAANRKDTFDSIPLAQGEWNGSEKLKYSEESLVWTDQNGDKQLSCMLTLADGIYQLYTCSLKDRTDGETETLALHQTEATRETQKLPTFAYTGNDKIMKTLCDYMCSRDYGYSGEVYIPAPVVYKTVEEDDCVVVFANLWSFTYNPNGNTLDCEGGGEQPSRLKLKPDKKGGYTVQEHLEAGDGAEYQKDIEAFCNGYPVSASKFMEEGKNYEKIRTELVKMYVDDHGLDFKYYKDYGWDPVSL
;
A
#
# COMPACT_ATOMS: atom_id res chain seq x y z
N VAL A 1 2.46 -14.33 1.63
CA VAL A 1 3.13 -14.00 0.35
C VAL A 1 2.08 -13.34 -0.54
N TYR A 2 2.29 -12.09 -0.88
CA TYR A 2 1.39 -11.33 -1.76
C TYR A 2 1.74 -11.64 -3.23
N ALA A 3 0.72 -11.91 -4.04
CA ALA A 3 0.86 -12.16 -5.47
C ALA A 3 0.40 -10.91 -6.23
N PRO A 4 1.31 -10.07 -6.76
CA PRO A 4 0.91 -8.91 -7.53
C PRO A 4 0.25 -9.34 -8.85
N PRO A 5 -0.85 -8.71 -9.26
CA PRO A 5 -1.54 -9.08 -10.48
C PRO A 5 -0.70 -8.77 -11.71
N LEU A 6 -0.57 -9.76 -12.58
CA LEU A 6 0.00 -9.60 -13.91
C LEU A 6 -1.03 -9.00 -14.85
N VAL A 7 -0.67 -7.91 -15.52
CA VAL A 7 -1.54 -7.20 -16.46
C VAL A 7 -1.08 -7.33 -17.91
N GLY A 8 0.20 -7.68 -18.12
CA GLY A 8 0.77 -7.96 -19.44
C GLY A 8 2.02 -8.83 -19.33
N CYS A 9 2.22 -9.70 -20.30
CA CYS A 9 3.42 -10.51 -20.42
C CYS A 9 3.69 -10.84 -21.89
N SER A 10 4.97 -10.76 -22.29
CA SER A 10 5.46 -11.17 -23.60
C SER A 10 6.91 -11.63 -23.45
N ASP A 11 7.53 -12.04 -24.55
CA ASP A 11 8.97 -12.37 -24.58
C ASP A 11 9.87 -11.15 -24.32
N ALA A 12 9.31 -9.94 -24.43
CA ALA A 12 10.04 -8.69 -24.24
C ALA A 12 9.75 -8.00 -22.90
N TYR A 13 8.52 -8.12 -22.38
CA TYR A 13 8.06 -7.33 -21.25
C TYR A 13 7.31 -8.17 -20.23
N ILE A 14 7.41 -7.77 -18.96
CA ILE A 14 6.57 -8.23 -17.85
C ILE A 14 5.96 -6.98 -17.22
N ILE A 15 4.62 -6.94 -17.15
CA ILE A 15 3.88 -5.80 -16.64
C ILE A 15 2.98 -6.26 -15.50
N PHE A 16 3.14 -5.65 -14.34
CA PHE A 16 2.38 -6.00 -13.16
C PHE A 16 2.05 -4.77 -12.32
N ALA A 17 0.98 -4.84 -11.56
CA ALA A 17 0.58 -3.79 -10.65
C ALA A 17 1.03 -4.11 -9.22
N ASN A 18 1.57 -3.12 -8.53
CA ASN A 18 1.85 -3.16 -7.10
C ASN A 18 1.38 -1.86 -6.43
N GLU A 19 1.65 -1.71 -5.15
CA GLU A 19 1.26 -0.53 -4.36
C GLU A 19 1.84 0.80 -4.90
N ARG A 20 2.96 0.73 -5.62
CA ARG A 20 3.64 1.89 -6.24
C ARG A 20 3.15 2.21 -7.65
N GLY A 21 2.18 1.45 -8.17
CA GLY A 21 1.59 1.65 -9.47
C GLY A 21 1.84 0.50 -10.45
N LEU A 22 2.02 0.81 -11.73
CA LEU A 22 2.22 -0.17 -12.79
C LEU A 22 3.71 -0.27 -13.14
N MET A 23 4.28 -1.44 -12.88
CA MET A 23 5.69 -1.73 -13.14
C MET A 23 5.86 -2.34 -14.53
N ILE A 24 6.74 -1.77 -15.35
CA ILE A 24 7.08 -2.25 -16.70
C ILE A 24 8.52 -2.73 -16.68
N TYR A 25 8.71 -4.04 -16.69
CA TYR A 25 10.02 -4.69 -16.66
C TYR A 25 10.40 -5.20 -18.05
N GLY A 26 11.60 -4.87 -18.50
CA GLY A 26 12.16 -5.36 -19.76
C GLY A 26 12.94 -6.64 -19.55
N ARG A 27 12.49 -7.76 -20.12
CA ARG A 27 13.14 -9.07 -19.98
C ARG A 27 14.54 -9.08 -20.54
N LYS A 28 14.72 -8.55 -21.77
CA LYS A 28 16.02 -8.51 -22.43
C LYS A 28 17.02 -7.59 -21.74
N GLN A 29 16.54 -6.53 -21.11
CA GLN A 29 17.34 -5.56 -20.37
C GLN A 29 17.57 -5.98 -18.91
N GLU A 30 16.81 -6.98 -18.44
CA GLU A 30 16.81 -7.47 -17.05
C GLU A 30 16.66 -6.34 -16.02
N LYS A 31 15.80 -5.35 -16.34
CA LYS A 31 15.59 -4.17 -15.48
C LYS A 31 14.20 -3.58 -15.59
N LEU A 32 13.82 -2.81 -14.56
CA LEU A 32 12.65 -1.93 -14.63
C LEU A 32 12.88 -0.84 -15.68
N LEU A 33 12.00 -0.76 -16.67
CA LEU A 33 12.06 0.26 -17.72
C LEU A 33 11.27 1.50 -17.33
N ALA A 34 10.12 1.31 -16.69
CA ALA A 34 9.26 2.40 -16.23
C ALA A 34 8.39 1.95 -15.05
N ALA A 35 8.02 2.91 -14.21
CA ALA A 35 6.99 2.78 -13.21
C ALA A 35 5.96 3.89 -13.46
N LEU A 36 4.70 3.51 -13.72
CA LEU A 36 3.62 4.47 -13.93
C LEU A 36 2.88 4.70 -12.62
N ASP A 37 2.81 5.94 -12.19
CA ASP A 37 1.96 6.34 -11.07
C ASP A 37 0.50 6.34 -11.54
N LEU A 38 -0.22 5.28 -11.20
CA LEU A 38 -1.62 5.14 -11.59
C LEU A 38 -2.52 6.20 -10.93
N GLN A 39 -2.15 6.73 -9.77
CA GLN A 39 -2.92 7.77 -9.10
C GLN A 39 -2.81 9.10 -9.85
N ALA A 40 -1.63 9.45 -10.34
CA ALA A 40 -1.45 10.64 -11.16
C ALA A 40 -2.26 10.62 -12.46
N LEU A 41 -2.68 9.42 -12.90
CA LEU A 41 -3.52 9.20 -14.08
C LEU A 41 -5.02 9.04 -13.73
N ASP A 42 -5.42 9.33 -12.49
CA ASP A 42 -6.77 9.02 -11.97
C ASP A 42 -7.16 7.54 -12.19
N CYS A 43 -6.15 6.66 -12.25
CA CYS A 43 -6.30 5.23 -12.42
C CYS A 43 -6.35 4.54 -11.06
N ASN A 44 -7.33 3.65 -10.88
CA ASN A 44 -7.45 2.86 -9.65
C ASN A 44 -7.61 1.38 -9.99
N TYR A 45 -6.53 0.62 -9.86
CA TYR A 45 -6.53 -0.80 -10.17
C TYR A 45 -7.03 -1.65 -8.99
N PHE A 46 -6.75 -1.22 -7.74
CA PHE A 46 -7.03 -1.99 -6.54
C PHE A 46 -8.32 -1.59 -5.82
N ASN A 47 -8.78 -0.35 -5.99
CA ASN A 47 -9.97 0.16 -5.30
C ASN A 47 -11.01 0.67 -6.30
N ALA A 48 -12.10 -0.07 -6.45
CA ALA A 48 -13.15 0.18 -7.42
C ALA A 48 -14.32 1.04 -6.89
N ASP A 49 -14.12 1.82 -5.82
CA ASP A 49 -15.25 2.57 -5.22
C ASP A 49 -15.74 3.72 -6.09
N THR A 50 -14.86 4.39 -6.80
CA THR A 50 -15.19 5.53 -7.67
C THR A 50 -14.86 5.29 -9.14
N VAL A 51 -13.76 4.62 -9.42
CA VAL A 51 -13.26 4.31 -10.74
C VAL A 51 -12.69 2.90 -10.78
N THR A 52 -12.93 2.18 -11.86
CA THR A 52 -12.27 0.89 -12.14
C THR A 52 -11.38 1.06 -13.34
N THR A 53 -10.09 0.82 -13.17
CA THR A 53 -9.13 0.87 -14.27
C THR A 53 -8.95 -0.51 -14.87
N HIS A 54 -9.23 -0.61 -16.14
CA HIS A 54 -9.02 -1.79 -16.95
C HIS A 54 -7.73 -1.65 -17.74
N ILE A 55 -6.84 -2.65 -17.62
CA ILE A 55 -5.54 -2.64 -18.29
C ILE A 55 -5.46 -3.81 -19.23
N MET A 56 -5.05 -3.59 -20.46
CA MET A 56 -4.77 -4.65 -21.43
C MET A 56 -3.52 -4.33 -22.23
N MET A 57 -2.78 -5.36 -22.58
CA MET A 57 -1.65 -5.31 -23.48
C MET A 57 -2.04 -5.92 -24.84
N GLU A 58 -1.74 -5.22 -25.92
CA GLU A 58 -1.87 -5.72 -27.28
C GLU A 58 -0.60 -5.35 -28.04
N ASP A 59 0.13 -6.36 -28.48
CA ASP A 59 1.48 -6.22 -29.04
C ASP A 59 2.40 -5.43 -28.07
N ASP A 60 3.06 -4.37 -28.56
CA ASP A 60 3.91 -3.48 -27.76
C ASP A 60 3.15 -2.24 -27.23
N MET A 61 1.83 -2.31 -27.14
CA MET A 61 0.99 -1.22 -26.65
C MET A 61 0.20 -1.63 -25.42
N LEU A 62 0.27 -0.81 -24.39
CA LEU A 62 -0.53 -0.96 -23.18
C LEU A 62 -1.65 0.07 -23.19
N TYR A 63 -2.87 -0.37 -22.94
CA TYR A 63 -4.04 0.48 -22.82
C TYR A 63 -4.58 0.44 -21.40
N MET A 64 -4.86 1.62 -20.85
CA MET A 64 -5.50 1.81 -19.55
C MET A 64 -6.81 2.56 -19.76
N TYR A 65 -7.90 1.91 -19.39
CA TYR A 65 -9.24 2.45 -19.54
C TYR A 65 -9.90 2.65 -18.20
N ASN A 66 -10.27 3.90 -17.87
CA ASN A 66 -10.95 4.26 -16.64
C ASN A 66 -12.46 4.23 -16.82
N ALA A 67 -13.13 3.31 -16.16
CA ALA A 67 -14.58 3.25 -16.07
C ALA A 67 -15.05 3.86 -14.74
N TYR A 68 -15.71 5.01 -14.81
CA TYR A 68 -16.23 5.68 -13.62
C TYR A 68 -17.61 5.13 -13.24
N LYS A 69 -17.89 5.02 -11.94
CA LYS A 69 -19.24 4.72 -11.42
C LYS A 69 -20.20 5.91 -11.57
N ASP A 70 -19.64 7.12 -11.59
CA ASP A 70 -20.40 8.34 -11.89
C ASP A 70 -20.62 8.45 -13.40
N GLU A 71 -21.85 8.21 -13.84
CA GLU A 71 -22.24 8.25 -15.25
C GLU A 71 -22.09 9.62 -15.91
N THR A 72 -21.87 10.69 -15.10
CA THR A 72 -21.62 12.04 -15.63
C THR A 72 -20.15 12.24 -16.03
N LYS A 73 -19.23 11.37 -15.57
CA LYS A 73 -17.82 11.41 -15.95
C LYS A 73 -17.56 10.64 -17.23
N THR A 74 -16.86 11.31 -18.15
CA THR A 74 -16.40 10.66 -19.38
C THR A 74 -15.25 9.70 -19.08
N SER A 75 -15.32 8.48 -19.60
CA SER A 75 -14.25 7.50 -19.51
C SER A 75 -12.97 8.02 -20.14
N GLN A 76 -11.86 7.89 -19.42
CA GLN A 76 -10.53 8.24 -19.91
C GLN A 76 -9.80 7.01 -20.39
N VAL A 77 -9.05 7.14 -21.47
CA VAL A 77 -8.19 6.09 -22.01
C VAL A 77 -6.79 6.63 -22.18
N TYR A 78 -5.83 5.89 -21.62
CA TYR A 78 -4.42 6.15 -21.83
C TYR A 78 -3.81 5.03 -22.68
N ARG A 79 -2.84 5.39 -23.47
CA ARG A 79 -2.04 4.50 -24.28
C ARG A 79 -0.57 4.68 -23.91
N TYR A 80 0.13 3.57 -23.70
CA TYR A 80 1.54 3.56 -23.37
C TYR A 80 2.30 2.68 -24.36
N ASP A 81 3.24 3.27 -25.07
CA ASP A 81 4.11 2.59 -26.04
C ASP A 81 5.29 1.94 -25.31
N LEU A 82 5.28 0.61 -25.22
CA LEU A 82 6.30 -0.17 -24.54
C LEU A 82 7.68 -0.09 -25.23
N THR A 83 7.72 0.18 -26.53
CA THR A 83 8.99 0.34 -27.25
C THR A 83 9.72 1.61 -26.84
N ASN A 84 8.99 2.59 -26.31
CA ASN A 84 9.49 3.85 -25.78
C ASN A 84 9.45 3.90 -24.24
N ALA A 85 9.39 2.74 -23.58
CA ALA A 85 9.26 2.66 -22.14
C ALA A 85 10.34 3.48 -21.40
N GLY A 86 9.89 4.33 -20.46
CA GLY A 86 10.73 5.23 -19.67
C GLY A 86 11.04 6.58 -20.38
N GLN A 87 10.48 6.85 -21.56
CA GLN A 87 10.60 8.13 -22.24
C GLN A 87 9.34 8.99 -22.04
N GLU A 88 9.47 10.31 -22.07
CA GLU A 88 8.35 11.25 -21.86
C GLU A 88 7.18 11.06 -22.85
N ASN A 89 7.47 10.61 -24.07
CA ASN A 89 6.47 10.41 -25.11
C ASN A 89 5.85 9.01 -25.13
N ALA A 90 6.21 8.13 -24.20
CA ALA A 90 5.67 6.78 -24.14
C ALA A 90 4.17 6.78 -23.74
N LEU A 91 3.78 7.68 -22.85
CA LEU A 91 2.41 7.82 -22.36
C LEU A 91 1.66 8.91 -23.12
N SER A 92 0.44 8.60 -23.58
CA SER A 92 -0.46 9.59 -24.16
C SER A 92 -1.91 9.31 -23.81
N MET A 93 -2.73 10.35 -23.68
CA MET A 93 -4.17 10.23 -23.54
C MET A 93 -4.80 10.09 -24.95
N VAL A 94 -5.85 9.28 -25.04
CA VAL A 94 -6.61 9.09 -26.28
C VAL A 94 -7.81 10.04 -26.24
N ASP A 95 -7.86 11.00 -27.16
CA ASP A 95 -8.91 12.02 -27.23
C ASP A 95 -9.97 11.73 -28.31
N ASP A 96 -9.71 10.79 -29.22
CA ASP A 96 -10.64 10.42 -30.30
C ASP A 96 -11.71 9.44 -29.80
N GLU A 97 -12.97 9.85 -29.83
CA GLU A 97 -14.11 9.05 -29.35
C GLU A 97 -14.24 7.72 -30.09
N THR A 98 -13.93 7.65 -31.38
CA THR A 98 -14.01 6.43 -32.19
C THR A 98 -12.91 5.44 -31.76
N GLU A 99 -11.71 5.96 -31.48
CA GLU A 99 -10.60 5.16 -30.96
C GLU A 99 -10.92 4.64 -29.56
N ILE A 100 -11.49 5.49 -28.67
CA ILE A 100 -11.95 5.10 -27.33
C ILE A 100 -12.95 3.95 -27.41
N GLU A 101 -13.99 4.06 -28.24
CA GLU A 101 -14.97 2.98 -28.42
C GLU A 101 -14.33 1.68 -28.92
N THR A 102 -13.35 1.80 -29.80
CA THR A 102 -12.62 0.66 -30.35
C THR A 102 -11.83 -0.04 -29.25
N ILE A 103 -11.11 0.71 -28.41
CA ILE A 103 -10.35 0.18 -27.26
C ILE A 103 -11.29 -0.47 -26.24
N GLN A 104 -12.44 0.13 -25.95
CA GLN A 104 -13.45 -0.47 -25.07
C GLN A 104 -13.99 -1.80 -25.60
N LYS A 105 -14.24 -1.90 -26.91
CA LYS A 105 -14.66 -3.16 -27.54
C LYS A 105 -13.57 -4.23 -27.47
N LYS A 106 -12.32 -3.84 -27.71
CA LYS A 106 -11.15 -4.72 -27.56
C LYS A 106 -11.02 -5.22 -26.11
N TRP A 107 -11.14 -4.32 -25.14
CA TRP A 107 -11.12 -4.68 -23.72
C TRP A 107 -12.20 -5.72 -23.38
N LYS A 108 -13.43 -5.52 -23.78
CA LYS A 108 -14.52 -6.46 -23.52
C LYS A 108 -14.22 -7.86 -24.08
N LYS A 109 -13.66 -7.91 -25.29
CA LYS A 109 -13.23 -9.16 -25.92
C LYS A 109 -12.07 -9.81 -25.16
N PHE A 110 -11.06 -9.01 -24.76
CA PHE A 110 -9.92 -9.46 -23.98
C PHE A 110 -10.37 -10.05 -22.63
N ALA A 111 -11.25 -9.35 -21.90
CA ALA A 111 -11.77 -9.81 -20.62
C ALA A 111 -12.56 -11.11 -20.74
N ALA A 112 -13.42 -11.23 -21.76
CA ALA A 112 -14.18 -12.45 -22.03
C ALA A 112 -13.23 -13.62 -22.38
N ASN A 113 -12.26 -13.43 -23.27
CA ASN A 113 -11.30 -14.45 -23.63
C ASN A 113 -10.46 -14.91 -22.43
N ARG A 114 -10.06 -13.96 -21.56
CA ARG A 114 -9.32 -14.26 -20.34
C ARG A 114 -10.15 -15.16 -19.42
N LYS A 115 -11.39 -14.79 -19.16
CA LYS A 115 -12.30 -15.58 -18.34
C LYS A 115 -12.52 -16.98 -18.91
N ASP A 116 -12.86 -17.09 -20.20
CA ASP A 116 -13.11 -18.38 -20.87
C ASP A 116 -11.85 -19.27 -20.81
N THR A 117 -10.66 -18.68 -20.94
CA THR A 117 -9.40 -19.42 -20.86
C THR A 117 -9.17 -19.94 -19.43
N PHE A 118 -9.40 -19.11 -18.39
CA PHE A 118 -9.28 -19.55 -17.01
C PHE A 118 -10.30 -20.62 -16.65
N ASP A 119 -11.57 -20.46 -17.05
CA ASP A 119 -12.62 -21.45 -16.82
C ASP A 119 -12.32 -22.80 -17.50
N SER A 120 -11.57 -22.79 -18.60
CA SER A 120 -11.17 -23.99 -19.34
C SER A 120 -9.91 -24.68 -18.79
N ILE A 121 -9.11 -24.00 -17.96
CA ILE A 121 -7.91 -24.56 -17.35
C ILE A 121 -8.34 -25.40 -16.14
N PRO A 122 -8.16 -26.74 -16.14
CA PRO A 122 -8.40 -27.51 -14.92
C PRO A 122 -7.55 -26.93 -13.80
N LEU A 123 -8.12 -26.82 -12.61
CA LEU A 123 -7.44 -26.39 -11.38
C LEU A 123 -6.22 -27.29 -11.14
N ALA A 124 -5.13 -27.04 -11.84
CA ALA A 124 -3.85 -27.68 -11.58
C ALA A 124 -3.17 -26.94 -10.44
N GLN A 125 -2.77 -27.67 -9.42
CA GLN A 125 -1.92 -27.14 -8.34
C GLN A 125 -0.48 -27.23 -8.83
N GLY A 126 0.16 -26.08 -9.07
CA GLY A 126 1.60 -26.01 -9.27
C GLY A 126 2.34 -26.00 -7.94
N GLU A 127 3.52 -26.59 -7.86
CA GLU A 127 4.43 -26.37 -6.74
C GLU A 127 5.30 -25.15 -7.03
N TRP A 128 5.25 -24.19 -6.13
CA TRP A 128 6.12 -23.03 -6.18
C TRP A 128 7.19 -23.16 -5.11
N ASN A 129 8.45 -23.12 -5.52
CA ASN A 129 9.60 -23.32 -4.60
C ASN A 129 9.49 -24.57 -3.69
N GLY A 130 8.77 -25.60 -4.11
CA GLY A 130 8.68 -26.86 -3.39
C GLY A 130 7.84 -26.88 -2.13
N SER A 131 7.18 -25.79 -1.76
CA SER A 131 6.44 -25.70 -0.47
C SER A 131 5.00 -25.21 -0.56
N GLU A 132 4.61 -24.46 -1.59
CA GLU A 132 3.23 -23.95 -1.72
C GLU A 132 2.63 -24.32 -3.07
N LYS A 133 1.38 -24.77 -3.02
CA LYS A 133 0.60 -25.06 -4.21
C LYS A 133 -0.07 -23.79 -4.69
N LEU A 134 0.40 -23.25 -5.81
CA LEU A 134 -0.28 -22.13 -6.46
C LEU A 134 -1.57 -22.62 -7.12
N LYS A 135 -2.65 -21.91 -6.79
CA LYS A 135 -3.88 -22.00 -7.56
C LYS A 135 -3.83 -20.94 -8.64
N TYR A 136 -4.27 -21.27 -9.84
CA TYR A 136 -4.56 -20.27 -10.84
C TYR A 136 -5.63 -19.33 -10.30
N SER A 137 -5.32 -18.05 -10.30
CA SER A 137 -6.13 -17.00 -9.70
C SER A 137 -6.34 -15.87 -10.70
N GLU A 138 -7.13 -14.88 -10.32
CA GLU A 138 -7.32 -13.68 -11.12
C GLU A 138 -6.02 -12.88 -11.33
N GLU A 139 -5.02 -13.10 -10.48
CA GLU A 139 -3.69 -12.50 -10.58
C GLU A 139 -2.80 -13.14 -11.65
N SER A 140 -3.16 -14.33 -12.14
CA SER A 140 -2.43 -15.02 -13.20
C SER A 140 -2.79 -14.47 -14.59
N LEU A 141 -1.91 -14.64 -15.56
CA LEU A 141 -2.09 -14.18 -16.93
C LEU A 141 -1.79 -15.31 -17.93
N VAL A 142 -2.68 -15.48 -18.92
CA VAL A 142 -2.42 -16.29 -20.10
C VAL A 142 -1.99 -15.36 -21.23
N TRP A 143 -0.86 -15.68 -21.86
CA TRP A 143 -0.31 -14.92 -22.97
C TRP A 143 0.24 -15.86 -24.04
N THR A 144 0.63 -15.33 -25.20
CA THR A 144 1.17 -16.10 -26.32
C THR A 144 2.62 -15.69 -26.56
N ASP A 145 3.53 -16.66 -26.57
CA ASP A 145 4.94 -16.41 -26.84
C ASP A 145 5.24 -16.18 -28.33
N GLN A 146 6.49 -15.88 -28.66
CA GLN A 146 6.94 -15.65 -30.04
C GLN A 146 6.78 -16.88 -30.97
N ASN A 147 6.63 -18.07 -30.40
CA ASN A 147 6.41 -19.31 -31.15
C ASN A 147 4.93 -19.59 -31.42
N GLY A 148 4.02 -18.78 -30.83
CA GLY A 148 2.58 -18.97 -30.88
C GLY A 148 2.02 -19.91 -29.82
N ASP A 149 2.85 -20.37 -28.88
CA ASP A 149 2.42 -21.25 -27.79
C ASP A 149 1.83 -20.44 -26.63
N LYS A 150 0.76 -20.98 -26.05
CA LYS A 150 0.13 -20.34 -24.88
C LYS A 150 0.87 -20.65 -23.59
N GLN A 151 1.23 -19.59 -22.89
CA GLN A 151 1.90 -19.61 -21.61
C GLN A 151 0.94 -19.13 -20.51
N LEU A 152 1.08 -19.68 -19.30
CA LEU A 152 0.46 -19.18 -18.08
C LEU A 152 1.56 -18.65 -17.18
N SER A 153 1.39 -17.43 -16.72
CA SER A 153 2.33 -16.82 -15.77
C SER A 153 1.61 -16.32 -14.53
N CYS A 154 2.30 -16.39 -13.41
CA CYS A 154 1.91 -15.75 -12.15
C CYS A 154 3.15 -15.22 -11.43
N MET A 155 2.93 -14.29 -10.51
CA MET A 155 4.00 -13.58 -9.84
C MET A 155 3.90 -13.72 -8.32
N LEU A 156 5.05 -13.76 -7.63
CA LEU A 156 5.16 -13.71 -6.18
C LEU A 156 6.10 -12.59 -5.77
N THR A 157 5.79 -11.94 -4.67
CA THR A 157 6.72 -11.05 -3.98
C THR A 157 7.58 -11.89 -3.04
N LEU A 158 8.90 -11.87 -3.23
CA LEU A 158 9.87 -12.56 -2.36
C LEU A 158 10.37 -11.64 -1.25
N ALA A 159 10.64 -10.39 -1.60
CA ALA A 159 11.09 -9.34 -0.70
C ALA A 159 10.75 -7.97 -1.34
N ASP A 160 10.98 -6.88 -0.64
CA ASP A 160 10.79 -5.54 -1.22
C ASP A 160 11.65 -5.36 -2.48
N GLY A 161 10.99 -5.00 -3.57
CA GLY A 161 11.60 -4.86 -4.89
C GLY A 161 12.13 -6.16 -5.54
N ILE A 162 11.85 -7.33 -4.95
CA ILE A 162 12.25 -8.63 -5.50
C ILE A 162 11.03 -9.49 -5.74
N TYR A 163 10.80 -9.82 -7.00
CA TYR A 163 9.66 -10.62 -7.45
C TYR A 163 10.14 -11.87 -8.15
N GLN A 164 9.30 -12.89 -8.18
CA GLN A 164 9.53 -14.10 -8.92
C GLN A 164 8.35 -14.35 -9.86
N LEU A 165 8.63 -14.39 -11.16
CA LEU A 165 7.70 -14.80 -12.19
C LEU A 165 7.84 -16.30 -12.40
N TYR A 166 6.73 -17.01 -12.30
CA TYR A 166 6.62 -18.39 -12.74
C TYR A 166 5.88 -18.44 -14.06
N THR A 167 6.41 -19.17 -15.04
CA THR A 167 5.77 -19.36 -16.34
C THR A 167 5.74 -20.85 -16.68
N CYS A 168 4.60 -21.36 -17.12
CA CYS A 168 4.48 -22.71 -17.65
C CYS A 168 3.72 -22.71 -18.97
N SER A 169 4.11 -23.60 -19.89
CA SER A 169 3.35 -23.85 -21.11
C SER A 169 2.00 -24.48 -20.77
N LEU A 170 0.91 -23.97 -21.33
CA LEU A 170 -0.41 -24.61 -21.20
C LEU A 170 -0.50 -25.96 -21.89
N LYS A 171 0.41 -26.26 -22.83
CA LYS A 171 0.50 -27.52 -23.55
C LYS A 171 1.11 -28.61 -22.67
N ASP A 172 2.10 -28.27 -21.86
CA ASP A 172 2.99 -29.29 -21.23
C ASP A 172 3.02 -29.22 -19.71
N ARG A 173 2.38 -28.33 -19.06
CA ARG A 173 2.07 -28.11 -17.63
C ARG A 173 3.01 -28.71 -16.56
N THR A 174 4.03 -29.45 -16.93
CA THR A 174 4.90 -30.19 -16.02
C THR A 174 6.19 -29.47 -15.69
N ASP A 175 6.69 -28.61 -16.58
CA ASP A 175 7.97 -27.94 -16.43
C ASP A 175 7.77 -26.41 -16.54
N GLY A 176 7.54 -25.78 -15.39
CA GLY A 176 7.50 -24.31 -15.31
C GLY A 176 8.88 -23.73 -15.08
N GLU A 177 9.15 -22.61 -15.71
CA GLU A 177 10.36 -21.81 -15.52
C GLU A 177 10.12 -20.71 -14.51
N THR A 178 11.15 -20.37 -13.75
CA THR A 178 11.14 -19.27 -12.78
C THR A 178 12.15 -18.20 -13.18
N GLU A 179 11.67 -16.97 -13.22
CA GLU A 179 12.49 -15.78 -13.49
C GLU A 179 12.43 -14.85 -12.27
N THR A 180 13.59 -14.44 -11.75
CA THR A 180 13.64 -13.48 -10.64
C THR A 180 13.80 -12.08 -11.19
N LEU A 181 12.88 -11.20 -10.83
CA LEU A 181 12.89 -9.79 -11.19
C LEU A 181 13.34 -9.00 -9.98
N ALA A 182 14.53 -8.44 -10.03
CA ALA A 182 14.99 -7.45 -9.08
C ALA A 182 14.68 -6.06 -9.66
N LEU A 183 13.74 -5.35 -9.05
CA LEU A 183 13.48 -3.97 -9.37
C LEU A 183 14.56 -3.12 -8.68
N HIS A 184 15.78 -3.22 -9.17
CA HIS A 184 16.75 -2.21 -8.78
C HIS A 184 16.20 -0.87 -9.27
N GLN A 185 15.87 -0.01 -8.35
CA GLN A 185 15.71 1.40 -8.68
C GLN A 185 16.97 1.74 -9.49
N THR A 186 16.77 2.09 -10.76
CA THR A 186 17.85 2.69 -11.54
C THR A 186 18.51 3.69 -10.62
N GLU A 187 19.84 3.66 -10.57
CA GLU A 187 20.72 4.57 -9.86
C GLU A 187 20.54 6.05 -10.29
N ALA A 188 19.35 6.62 -10.17
CA ALA A 188 19.27 7.90 -9.53
C ALA A 188 19.53 7.54 -8.07
N THR A 189 20.76 7.61 -7.67
CA THR A 189 21.18 7.56 -6.30
C THR A 189 20.34 8.57 -5.51
N ARG A 190 19.12 8.18 -5.14
CA ARG A 190 18.69 8.51 -3.82
C ARG A 190 19.64 7.67 -2.96
N GLU A 191 20.72 8.28 -2.51
CA GLU A 191 21.15 7.98 -1.17
C GLU A 191 19.83 7.98 -0.41
N THR A 192 19.34 6.83 -0.04
CA THR A 192 18.24 6.70 0.89
C THR A 192 18.82 7.27 2.15
N GLN A 193 18.65 8.58 2.31
CA GLN A 193 18.99 9.24 3.55
C GLN A 193 18.05 8.56 4.53
N LYS A 194 18.61 7.59 5.27
CA LYS A 194 17.86 6.81 6.23
C LYS A 194 17.12 7.80 7.09
N LEU A 195 15.80 7.78 7.05
CA LEU A 195 15.01 8.73 7.81
C LEU A 195 15.38 8.60 9.29
N PRO A 196 15.61 9.71 10.00
CA PRO A 196 15.88 9.68 11.42
C PRO A 196 14.69 9.11 12.18
N THR A 197 14.94 8.48 13.32
CA THR A 197 13.85 8.00 14.17
C THR A 197 13.07 9.16 14.77
N PHE A 198 11.76 8.99 14.87
CA PHE A 198 10.91 9.97 15.54
C PHE A 198 11.26 10.11 17.02
N ALA A 199 11.27 11.35 17.52
CA ALA A 199 11.34 11.67 18.94
C ALA A 199 10.42 12.86 19.23
N TYR A 200 9.61 12.76 20.27
CA TYR A 200 8.75 13.87 20.66
C TYR A 200 9.54 14.98 21.38
N THR A 201 9.56 16.17 20.84
CA THR A 201 10.30 17.35 21.35
C THR A 201 9.41 18.40 22.02
N GLY A 202 8.09 18.18 22.03
CA GLY A 202 7.16 19.08 22.69
C GLY A 202 7.24 19.05 24.22
N ASN A 203 6.51 19.95 24.86
CA ASN A 203 6.57 20.16 26.33
C ASN A 203 5.55 19.30 27.12
N ASP A 204 4.59 18.65 26.45
CA ASP A 204 3.59 17.81 27.12
C ASP A 204 4.24 16.50 27.58
N LYS A 205 4.30 16.31 28.91
CA LYS A 205 4.95 15.14 29.51
C LYS A 205 4.18 13.84 29.29
N ILE A 206 2.86 13.90 29.23
CA ILE A 206 2.02 12.74 28.96
C ILE A 206 2.21 12.34 27.50
N MET A 207 2.09 13.28 26.57
CA MET A 207 2.33 13.05 25.15
C MET A 207 3.71 12.47 24.90
N LYS A 208 4.75 13.06 25.52
CA LYS A 208 6.12 12.52 25.44
C LYS A 208 6.21 11.07 25.90
N THR A 209 5.60 10.78 27.05
CA THR A 209 5.62 9.40 27.60
C THR A 209 4.92 8.42 26.68
N LEU A 210 3.76 8.81 26.11
CA LEU A 210 3.02 7.95 25.19
C LEU A 210 3.81 7.75 23.88
N CYS A 211 4.36 8.79 23.28
CA CYS A 211 5.17 8.69 22.09
C CYS A 211 6.42 7.82 22.30
N ASP A 212 7.18 8.06 23.37
CA ASP A 212 8.38 7.26 23.71
C ASP A 212 8.01 5.79 23.94
N TYR A 213 6.88 5.54 24.61
CA TYR A 213 6.39 4.20 24.86
C TYR A 213 6.00 3.50 23.56
N MET A 214 5.24 4.16 22.70
CA MET A 214 4.83 3.61 21.41
C MET A 214 6.04 3.34 20.49
N CYS A 215 7.02 4.23 20.45
CA CYS A 215 8.26 4.03 19.70
C CYS A 215 9.12 2.87 20.25
N SER A 216 8.96 2.51 21.50
CA SER A 216 9.68 1.38 22.11
C SER A 216 9.07 0.01 21.80
N ARG A 217 7.86 -0.03 21.27
CA ARG A 217 7.14 -1.26 20.91
C ARG A 217 7.41 -1.61 19.43
N ASP A 218 7.53 -2.90 19.18
CA ASP A 218 7.54 -3.42 17.82
C ASP A 218 6.10 -3.76 17.41
N TYR A 219 5.52 -2.99 16.52
CA TYR A 219 4.19 -3.24 15.98
C TYR A 219 4.21 -4.05 14.67
N GLY A 220 5.40 -4.43 14.19
CA GLY A 220 5.55 -5.22 12.97
C GLY A 220 5.16 -4.49 11.69
N TYR A 221 5.00 -3.16 11.73
CA TYR A 221 4.68 -2.37 10.54
C TYR A 221 5.92 -2.20 9.65
N SER A 222 5.72 -2.23 8.33
CA SER A 222 6.73 -1.86 7.33
C SER A 222 6.74 -0.35 7.14
N GLY A 223 7.92 0.24 6.88
CA GLY A 223 8.10 1.66 6.65
C GLY A 223 9.46 2.13 7.15
N GLU A 224 9.98 3.22 6.58
CA GLU A 224 11.28 3.77 6.95
C GLU A 224 11.25 4.57 8.26
N VAL A 225 10.10 5.20 8.57
CA VAL A 225 9.91 5.91 9.83
C VAL A 225 8.56 5.60 10.44
N TYR A 226 8.56 5.39 11.75
CA TYR A 226 7.37 5.24 12.58
C TYR A 226 7.08 6.54 13.31
N ILE A 227 5.87 7.08 13.16
CA ILE A 227 5.40 8.29 13.85
C ILE A 227 4.10 7.97 14.59
N PRO A 228 4.10 7.94 15.92
CA PRO A 228 2.89 7.75 16.71
C PRO A 228 1.99 8.99 16.67
N ALA A 229 0.69 8.80 16.87
CA ALA A 229 -0.26 9.91 17.02
C ALA A 229 -1.29 9.61 18.13
N PRO A 230 -0.88 9.55 19.40
CA PRO A 230 -1.77 9.21 20.50
C PRO A 230 -2.81 10.34 20.73
N VAL A 231 -4.08 9.98 20.70
CA VAL A 231 -5.21 10.87 21.00
C VAL A 231 -5.63 10.66 22.44
N VAL A 232 -5.25 11.56 23.33
CA VAL A 232 -5.62 11.52 24.74
C VAL A 232 -7.05 12.01 24.90
N TYR A 233 -7.96 11.13 25.32
CA TYR A 233 -9.33 11.47 25.62
C TYR A 233 -9.47 12.07 27.01
N LYS A 234 -8.87 11.43 28.03
CA LYS A 234 -8.99 11.87 29.42
C LYS A 234 -7.83 11.38 30.28
N THR A 235 -7.49 12.20 31.27
CA THR A 235 -6.58 11.85 32.35
C THR A 235 -7.32 11.85 33.68
N VAL A 236 -6.98 10.93 34.58
CA VAL A 236 -7.50 10.82 35.94
C VAL A 236 -6.32 10.69 36.91
N GLU A 237 -6.20 11.65 37.81
CA GLU A 237 -5.19 11.61 38.88
C GLU A 237 -5.57 10.57 39.92
N GLU A 238 -4.64 9.72 40.28
CA GLU A 238 -4.68 8.82 41.45
C GLU A 238 -3.54 9.18 42.41
N ASP A 239 -3.53 8.62 43.60
CA ASP A 239 -2.59 9.03 44.69
C ASP A 239 -1.11 9.02 44.25
N ASP A 240 -0.69 8.08 43.43
CA ASP A 240 0.70 7.90 43.02
C ASP A 240 0.91 7.75 41.51
N CYS A 241 -0.14 7.91 40.72
CA CYS A 241 -0.06 7.78 39.25
C CYS A 241 -1.14 8.61 38.54
N VAL A 242 -0.97 8.73 37.23
CA VAL A 242 -1.97 9.29 36.33
C VAL A 242 -2.52 8.18 35.44
N VAL A 243 -3.82 8.00 35.42
CA VAL A 243 -4.50 7.08 34.51
C VAL A 243 -4.87 7.84 33.24
N VAL A 244 -4.42 7.36 32.11
CA VAL A 244 -4.62 7.96 30.80
C VAL A 244 -5.51 7.04 29.96
N PHE A 245 -6.58 7.61 29.42
CA PHE A 245 -7.42 6.98 28.40
C PHE A 245 -7.08 7.62 27.07
N ALA A 246 -6.47 6.84 26.17
CA ALA A 246 -5.99 7.33 24.89
C ALA A 246 -6.22 6.29 23.79
N ASN A 247 -6.52 6.77 22.58
CA ASN A 247 -6.41 5.93 21.38
C ASN A 247 -5.02 6.11 20.81
N LEU A 248 -4.23 5.03 20.81
CA LEU A 248 -2.84 5.02 20.38
C LEU A 248 -2.77 4.75 18.87
N TRP A 249 -2.91 5.81 18.07
CA TRP A 249 -2.76 5.72 16.62
C TRP A 249 -1.29 5.61 16.22
N SER A 250 -1.02 4.69 15.31
CA SER A 250 0.31 4.35 14.80
C SER A 250 0.34 4.58 13.30
N PHE A 251 1.41 5.17 12.78
CA PHE A 251 1.62 5.36 11.36
C PHE A 251 3.07 5.11 10.98
N THR A 252 3.28 4.45 9.85
CA THR A 252 4.60 4.30 9.24
C THR A 252 4.63 4.96 7.88
N TYR A 253 5.77 5.53 7.54
CA TYR A 253 5.90 6.31 6.30
C TYR A 253 7.14 5.93 5.53
N ASN A 254 7.03 6.06 4.20
CA ASN A 254 8.14 6.05 3.26
C ASN A 254 8.27 7.41 2.58
N PRO A 255 9.49 7.86 2.28
CA PRO A 255 9.71 9.10 1.56
C PRO A 255 9.34 8.95 0.08
N ASN A 256 8.58 9.89 -0.46
CA ASN A 256 8.22 9.98 -1.87
C ASN A 256 8.27 11.43 -2.34
N GLY A 257 9.39 11.84 -2.94
CA GLY A 257 9.60 13.24 -3.32
C GLY A 257 9.58 14.17 -2.10
N ASN A 258 8.64 15.11 -2.07
CA ASN A 258 8.38 16.02 -0.96
C ASN A 258 7.22 15.56 -0.06
N THR A 259 6.81 14.30 -0.17
CA THR A 259 5.68 13.68 0.53
C THR A 259 6.16 12.50 1.38
N LEU A 260 5.60 12.33 2.56
CA LEU A 260 5.68 11.11 3.35
C LEU A 260 4.45 10.24 3.05
N ASP A 261 4.63 9.18 2.28
CA ASP A 261 3.55 8.24 1.96
C ASP A 261 3.34 7.27 3.13
N CYS A 262 2.10 7.15 3.60
CA CYS A 262 1.74 6.24 4.68
C CYS A 262 1.66 4.81 4.16
N GLU A 263 2.48 3.92 4.70
CA GLU A 263 2.55 2.51 4.34
C GLU A 263 1.67 1.62 5.22
N GLY A 264 1.38 2.08 6.41
CA GLY A 264 0.57 1.32 7.34
C GLY A 264 0.24 2.11 8.58
N GLY A 265 -0.76 1.64 9.30
CA GLY A 265 -1.18 2.25 10.54
C GLY A 265 -2.32 1.48 11.19
N GLY A 266 -2.63 1.86 12.42
CA GLY A 266 -3.72 1.24 13.17
C GLY A 266 -4.04 2.03 14.42
N GLU A 267 -5.17 1.70 15.03
CA GLU A 267 -5.61 2.27 16.30
C GLU A 267 -5.57 1.22 17.41
N GLN A 268 -5.23 1.68 18.60
CA GLN A 268 -5.30 0.85 19.82
C GLN A 268 -5.91 1.66 20.96
N PRO A 269 -7.24 1.61 21.15
CA PRO A 269 -7.86 2.20 22.33
C PRO A 269 -7.31 1.57 23.60
N SER A 270 -6.82 2.43 24.49
CA SER A 270 -5.99 1.98 25.62
C SER A 270 -6.29 2.75 26.90
N ARG A 271 -6.10 2.05 28.03
CA ARG A 271 -5.93 2.65 29.34
C ARG A 271 -4.52 2.41 29.85
N LEU A 272 -3.80 3.47 30.15
CA LEU A 272 -2.44 3.38 30.68
C LEU A 272 -2.38 3.96 32.09
N LYS A 273 -1.58 3.35 32.98
CA LYS A 273 -1.17 3.94 34.25
C LYS A 273 0.25 4.47 34.12
N LEU A 274 0.41 5.76 34.34
CA LEU A 274 1.66 6.48 34.24
C LEU A 274 2.15 6.86 35.63
N LYS A 275 3.32 6.41 36.02
CA LYS A 275 3.95 6.75 37.30
C LYS A 275 4.98 7.86 37.11
N PRO A 276 4.98 8.91 37.96
CA PRO A 276 6.02 9.93 37.91
C PRO A 276 7.42 9.33 38.02
N ASP A 277 8.33 9.77 37.18
CA ASP A 277 9.73 9.36 37.20
C ASP A 277 10.62 10.38 37.97
N LYS A 278 11.88 9.99 38.21
CA LYS A 278 12.83 10.87 38.91
C LYS A 278 13.30 12.06 38.10
N LYS A 279 13.00 12.10 36.79
CA LYS A 279 13.38 13.15 35.86
C LYS A 279 12.24 14.18 35.63
N GLY A 280 11.11 14.01 36.33
CA GLY A 280 9.95 14.89 36.24
C GLY A 280 9.05 14.63 35.04
N GLY A 281 9.18 13.46 34.41
CA GLY A 281 8.28 12.86 33.42
C GLY A 281 7.46 11.71 34.00
N TYR A 282 7.09 10.76 33.17
CA TYR A 282 6.37 9.56 33.57
C TYR A 282 6.98 8.30 32.93
N THR A 283 6.65 7.15 33.52
CA THR A 283 6.89 5.82 32.95
C THR A 283 5.58 5.03 32.90
N VAL A 284 5.34 4.28 31.86
CA VAL A 284 4.18 3.39 31.73
C VAL A 284 4.37 2.20 32.65
N GLN A 285 3.45 2.03 33.58
CA GLN A 285 3.46 0.90 34.54
C GLN A 285 2.48 -0.20 34.15
N GLU A 286 1.34 0.18 33.63
CA GLU A 286 0.28 -0.73 33.18
C GLU A 286 -0.26 -0.21 31.82
N HIS A 287 -0.51 -1.12 30.92
CA HIS A 287 -1.16 -0.86 29.66
C HIS A 287 -2.22 -1.93 29.41
N LEU A 288 -3.46 -1.51 29.30
CA LEU A 288 -4.58 -2.34 28.84
C LEU A 288 -5.01 -1.80 27.47
N GLU A 289 -5.05 -2.65 26.51
CA GLU A 289 -5.50 -2.35 25.15
C GLU A 289 -6.75 -3.14 24.78
N ALA A 290 -7.62 -2.57 23.96
CA ALA A 290 -8.79 -3.28 23.47
C ALA A 290 -8.38 -4.29 22.39
N GLY A 291 -8.95 -5.50 22.48
CA GLY A 291 -8.82 -6.52 21.43
C GLY A 291 -9.64 -6.17 20.18
N ASP A 292 -9.39 -6.90 19.11
CA ASP A 292 -10.11 -6.73 17.85
C ASP A 292 -11.49 -7.38 17.84
N GLY A 293 -12.34 -6.93 16.89
CA GLY A 293 -13.61 -7.56 16.57
C GLY A 293 -14.62 -7.54 17.74
N ALA A 294 -15.08 -8.71 18.17
CA ALA A 294 -16.15 -8.81 19.18
C ALA A 294 -15.73 -8.39 20.60
N GLU A 295 -14.45 -8.35 20.88
CA GLU A 295 -13.93 -7.96 22.21
C GLU A 295 -13.69 -6.44 22.30
N TYR A 296 -13.52 -5.73 21.18
CA TYR A 296 -13.19 -4.31 21.12
C TYR A 296 -14.04 -3.44 22.05
N GLN A 297 -15.35 -3.47 21.88
CA GLN A 297 -16.26 -2.66 22.71
C GLN A 297 -16.26 -3.10 24.18
N LYS A 298 -16.24 -4.40 24.43
CA LYS A 298 -16.29 -4.96 25.78
C LYS A 298 -15.04 -4.58 26.60
N ASP A 299 -13.87 -4.63 25.97
CA ASP A 299 -12.61 -4.26 26.60
C ASP A 299 -12.59 -2.78 26.96
N ILE A 300 -13.05 -1.91 26.04
CA ILE A 300 -13.16 -0.47 26.31
C ILE A 300 -14.13 -0.21 27.47
N GLU A 301 -15.31 -0.83 27.49
CA GLU A 301 -16.26 -0.74 28.58
C GLU A 301 -15.65 -1.23 29.92
N ALA A 302 -14.91 -2.34 29.88
CA ALA A 302 -14.26 -2.94 31.05
C ALA A 302 -13.21 -2.02 31.66
N PHE A 303 -12.30 -1.46 30.83
CA PHE A 303 -11.26 -0.60 31.38
C PHE A 303 -11.71 0.84 31.68
N CYS A 304 -12.85 1.27 31.16
CA CYS A 304 -13.51 2.52 31.57
C CYS A 304 -14.33 2.38 32.88
N ASN A 305 -14.71 1.14 33.23
CA ASN A 305 -15.53 0.90 34.42
C ASN A 305 -14.80 1.34 35.71
N GLY A 306 -15.52 2.07 36.56
CA GLY A 306 -14.97 2.61 37.82
C GLY A 306 -14.27 3.98 37.66
N TYR A 307 -14.16 4.50 36.45
CA TYR A 307 -13.60 5.82 36.16
C TYR A 307 -14.68 6.81 35.66
N PRO A 308 -14.49 8.12 35.82
CA PRO A 308 -15.40 9.12 35.28
C PRO A 308 -15.21 9.33 33.76
N VAL A 309 -15.26 8.21 33.03
CA VAL A 309 -14.96 8.09 31.59
C VAL A 309 -16.14 7.39 30.91
N SER A 310 -16.67 7.99 29.86
CA SER A 310 -17.70 7.37 29.02
C SER A 310 -17.04 6.57 27.90
N ALA A 311 -17.23 5.26 27.86
CA ALA A 311 -16.71 4.39 26.83
C ALA A 311 -17.15 4.82 25.41
N SER A 312 -18.42 5.18 25.24
CA SER A 312 -18.95 5.63 23.93
C SER A 312 -18.30 6.93 23.45
N LYS A 313 -18.13 7.91 24.34
CA LYS A 313 -17.43 9.16 23.97
C LYS A 313 -15.95 8.94 23.73
N PHE A 314 -15.31 8.04 24.49
CA PHE A 314 -13.92 7.67 24.26
C PHE A 314 -13.75 7.09 22.86
N MET A 315 -14.63 6.16 22.44
CA MET A 315 -14.59 5.59 21.09
C MET A 315 -14.86 6.62 20.00
N GLU A 316 -15.71 7.59 20.23
CA GLU A 316 -16.02 8.65 19.27
C GLU A 316 -14.86 9.67 19.15
N GLU A 317 -14.41 10.21 20.27
CA GLU A 317 -13.37 11.25 20.30
C GLU A 317 -11.98 10.68 19.96
N GLY A 318 -11.72 9.39 20.25
CA GLY A 318 -10.48 8.70 19.93
C GLY A 318 -10.20 8.59 18.44
N LYS A 319 -11.21 8.82 17.58
CA LYS A 319 -11.06 8.83 16.11
C LYS A 319 -10.56 10.16 15.55
N ASN A 320 -10.48 11.21 16.36
CA ASN A 320 -10.07 12.54 15.91
C ASN A 320 -8.53 12.69 15.88
N TYR A 321 -7.86 11.79 15.17
CA TYR A 321 -6.40 11.71 15.15
C TYR A 321 -5.72 12.65 14.14
N GLU A 322 -6.42 13.11 13.13
CA GLU A 322 -5.84 13.83 11.98
C GLU A 322 -5.03 15.07 12.40
N LYS A 323 -5.57 15.87 13.34
CA LYS A 323 -4.88 17.05 13.84
C LYS A 323 -3.58 16.69 14.56
N ILE A 324 -3.64 15.72 15.47
CA ILE A 324 -2.46 15.25 16.25
C ILE A 324 -1.43 14.65 15.31
N ARG A 325 -1.87 13.84 14.35
CA ARG A 325 -1.02 13.25 13.32
C ARG A 325 -0.27 14.34 12.53
N THR A 326 -0.99 15.33 12.01
CA THR A 326 -0.39 16.44 11.27
C THR A 326 0.64 17.20 12.11
N GLU A 327 0.31 17.52 13.38
CA GLU A 327 1.21 18.21 14.29
C GLU A 327 2.49 17.40 14.57
N LEU A 328 2.39 16.08 14.75
CA LEU A 328 3.54 15.23 15.05
C LEU A 328 4.39 14.92 13.81
N VAL A 329 3.78 14.76 12.64
CA VAL A 329 4.53 14.65 11.37
C VAL A 329 5.25 15.95 11.07
N LYS A 330 4.60 17.09 11.25
CA LYS A 330 5.23 18.40 11.10
C LYS A 330 6.40 18.60 12.07
N MET A 331 6.21 18.28 13.35
CA MET A 331 7.26 18.32 14.37
C MET A 331 8.48 17.49 13.92
N TYR A 332 8.24 16.26 13.45
CA TYR A 332 9.30 15.39 12.96
C TYR A 332 10.07 16.01 11.78
N VAL A 333 9.38 16.57 10.81
CA VAL A 333 9.98 17.22 9.64
C VAL A 333 10.80 18.43 10.04
N ASP A 334 10.24 19.30 10.91
CA ASP A 334 10.90 20.54 11.38
C ASP A 334 12.14 20.22 12.23
N ASP A 335 12.06 19.29 13.17
CA ASP A 335 13.14 18.92 14.09
C ASP A 335 14.36 18.32 13.39
N HIS A 336 14.13 17.62 12.29
CA HIS A 336 15.19 16.98 11.52
C HIS A 336 15.62 17.79 10.28
N GLY A 337 15.00 18.96 10.04
CA GLY A 337 15.28 19.81 8.88
C GLY A 337 15.02 19.10 7.55
N LEU A 338 13.99 18.25 7.50
CA LEU A 338 13.61 17.49 6.30
C LEU A 338 12.78 18.36 5.34
N ASP A 339 12.81 18.04 4.06
CA ASP A 339 12.20 18.88 3.01
C ASP A 339 10.80 18.37 2.56
N PHE A 340 10.11 17.63 3.44
CA PHE A 340 8.74 17.21 3.17
C PHE A 340 7.76 18.36 3.37
N LYS A 341 6.76 18.41 2.47
CA LYS A 341 5.69 19.42 2.51
C LYS A 341 4.33 18.80 2.78
N TYR A 342 4.22 17.49 2.60
CA TYR A 342 2.97 16.75 2.67
C TYR A 342 3.19 15.40 3.35
N TYR A 343 2.11 14.85 3.90
CA TYR A 343 1.97 13.41 4.08
C TYR A 343 0.70 12.94 3.37
N LYS A 344 0.61 11.65 3.06
CA LYS A 344 -0.47 11.11 2.24
C LYS A 344 -0.80 9.68 2.64
N ASP A 345 -2.08 9.38 2.78
CA ASP A 345 -2.58 8.01 2.86
C ASP A 345 -2.86 7.48 1.45
N TYR A 346 -2.78 6.17 1.27
CA TYR A 346 -3.08 5.53 0.00
C TYR A 346 -4.51 5.87 -0.44
N GLY A 347 -4.66 6.38 -1.67
CA GLY A 347 -5.95 6.74 -2.26
C GLY A 347 -6.56 8.07 -1.79
N TRP A 348 -5.85 8.87 -0.97
CA TRP A 348 -6.32 10.16 -0.47
C TRP A 348 -5.45 11.31 -0.98
N ASP A 349 -6.00 12.52 -0.97
CA ASP A 349 -5.24 13.72 -1.31
C ASP A 349 -4.13 13.98 -0.27
N PRO A 350 -2.97 14.54 -0.70
CA PRO A 350 -1.92 14.91 0.23
C PRO A 350 -2.38 15.96 1.25
N VAL A 351 -2.02 15.74 2.50
CA VAL A 351 -2.25 16.69 3.60
C VAL A 351 -1.01 17.56 3.76
N SER A 352 -1.19 18.89 3.76
CA SER A 352 -0.09 19.86 3.94
C SER A 352 0.43 19.87 5.39
N LEU A 353 1.75 19.94 5.55
CA LEU A 353 2.45 20.06 6.82
C LEU A 353 2.63 21.49 7.28
#